data_caac8ed9e79066bf9d53cf737755643f
#
_entry.id   caac8ed9e79066bf9d53cf737755643f
#
_cell.length_a   1.000
_cell.length_b   1.000
_cell.length_c   1.000
_cell.angle_alpha   90.00
_cell.angle_beta   90.00
_cell.angle_gamma   90.00
#
_symmetry.space_group_name_H-M   'P 1'
#
loop_
_entity.id
_entity.type
_entity.pdbx_description
1 polymer ?
#
loop_
_entity_poly.entity_id
_entity_poly.type
_entity_poly.pdbx_seq_one_letter_code
_entity_poly.pdbx_strand_id
1 'polypeptide(L)'
;MIRKASPKRARVKQKRLSPEDRRKEFVAKATEFFSEEGFGGGTRDLARRLGVTQPLLYRYFPSKDDLIKEVYRTVYLEPLDTGWEKLLTDRTRPIRDRLQEFYNAYTNVIFTRKWLRIYLY
;
A
#
# COMPACT_ATOMS: atom_id res chain seq x y z
N MET A 1 14.15 27.71 -38.96
CA MET A 1 14.27 27.26 -38.23
C MET A 1 13.30 26.70 -37.43
N ILE A 2 13.09 25.89 -37.27
CA ILE A 2 12.18 25.35 -36.67
C ILE A 2 12.31 24.96 -35.40
N ARG A 3 11.93 25.22 -34.74
CA ARG A 3 12.07 24.97 -33.62
C ARG A 3 11.39 23.84 -33.28
N LYS A 4 11.69 23.04 -33.06
CA LYS A 4 11.23 21.96 -32.70
C LYS A 4 10.55 21.98 -31.54
N ALA A 5 9.63 22.03 -31.48
CA ALA A 5 8.87 22.09 -30.49
C ALA A 5 9.20 21.11 -29.52
N SER A 6 9.61 21.43 -28.64
CA SER A 6 9.98 20.64 -27.73
C SER A 6 8.87 19.88 -27.37
N PRO A 7 8.89 18.86 -27.32
CA PRO A 7 7.92 18.00 -27.08
C PRO A 7 7.26 18.15 -25.87
N LYS A 8 6.36 18.57 -25.93
CA LYS A 8 5.68 18.79 -24.93
C LYS A 8 5.67 17.54 -24.35
N ARG A 9 6.45 16.90 -24.28
CA ARG A 9 6.60 15.82 -23.88
C ARG A 9 5.92 15.50 -23.20
N ALA A 10 5.82 15.26 -23.24
CA ALA A 10 5.35 14.75 -22.82
C ALA A 10 4.47 14.87 -21.85
N ARG A 11 3.98 15.34 -21.82
CA ARG A 11 3.17 15.57 -21.01
C ARG A 11 2.39 14.39 -21.09
N VAL A 12 2.79 13.40 -20.90
CA VAL A 12 2.14 12.27 -20.93
C VAL A 12 1.02 12.51 -20.11
N LYS A 13 0.04 12.70 -20.59
CA LYS A 13 -1.06 12.90 -19.96
C LYS A 13 -1.27 11.99 -18.91
N GLN A 14 -1.10 12.29 -17.80
CA GLN A 14 -1.31 11.54 -16.77
C GLN A 14 -2.74 11.31 -16.74
N LYS A 15 -3.22 10.23 -16.91
CA LYS A 15 -4.53 9.96 -16.90
C LYS A 15 -5.00 10.36 -15.59
N ARG A 16 -6.05 11.06 -15.43
CA ARG A 16 -6.59 11.39 -14.23
C ARG A 16 -7.00 10.14 -13.56
N LEU A 17 -6.55 9.86 -12.39
CA LEU A 17 -6.91 8.68 -11.63
C LEU A 17 -8.38 8.76 -11.21
N SER A 18 -9.06 7.64 -11.19
CA SER A 18 -10.39 7.58 -10.63
C SER A 18 -10.28 7.82 -9.13
N PRO A 19 -11.37 8.18 -8.45
CA PRO A 19 -11.33 8.36 -7.00
C PRO A 19 -10.86 7.10 -6.28
N GLU A 20 -11.23 5.92 -6.75
CA GLU A 20 -10.77 4.70 -6.14
C GLU A 20 -9.29 4.51 -6.31
N ASP A 21 -8.75 4.76 -7.48
CA ASP A 21 -7.33 4.59 -7.75
C ASP A 21 -6.54 5.63 -6.95
N ARG A 22 -7.09 6.83 -6.83
CA ARG A 22 -6.44 7.87 -6.04
C ARG A 22 -6.42 7.50 -4.57
N ARG A 23 -7.48 6.88 -4.08
CA ARG A 23 -7.55 6.42 -2.71
C ARG A 23 -6.49 5.36 -2.46
N LYS A 24 -6.32 4.44 -3.40
CA LYS A 24 -5.30 3.40 -3.29
C LYS A 24 -3.90 3.99 -3.31
N GLU A 25 -3.69 5.02 -4.12
CA GLU A 25 -2.40 5.68 -4.18
C GLU A 25 -2.10 6.37 -2.85
N PHE A 26 -3.10 7.01 -2.24
CA PHE A 26 -2.91 7.64 -0.94
C PHE A 26 -2.56 6.60 0.12
N VAL A 27 -3.21 5.45 0.11
CA VAL A 27 -2.92 4.39 1.07
C VAL A 27 -1.51 3.86 0.86
N ALA A 28 -1.09 3.66 -0.39
CA ALA A 28 0.24 3.15 -0.68
C ALA A 28 1.31 4.12 -0.18
N LYS A 29 1.14 5.41 -0.43
CA LYS A 29 2.11 6.41 0.02
C LYS A 29 2.07 6.62 1.52
N ALA A 30 0.89 6.51 2.12
CA ALA A 30 0.76 6.58 3.57
C ALA A 30 1.47 5.40 4.23
N THR A 31 1.39 4.23 3.60
CA THR A 31 2.09 3.05 4.11
C THR A 31 3.59 3.30 4.13
N GLU A 32 4.13 3.88 3.07
CA GLU A 32 5.56 4.21 3.04
C GLU A 32 5.90 5.25 4.11
N PHE A 33 5.08 6.29 4.22
CA PHE A 33 5.30 7.34 5.20
C PHE A 33 5.32 6.78 6.63
N PHE A 34 4.31 5.99 6.97
CA PHE A 34 4.23 5.43 8.33
C PHE A 34 5.31 4.39 8.57
N SER A 35 5.78 3.70 7.56
CA SER A 35 6.88 2.76 7.73
C SER A 35 8.20 3.48 8.03
N GLU A 36 8.32 4.73 7.61
CA GLU A 36 9.52 5.52 7.86
C GLU A 36 9.40 6.36 9.12
N GLU A 37 8.23 6.98 9.32
CA GLU A 37 8.05 7.93 10.43
C GLU A 37 7.26 7.39 11.61
N GLY A 38 6.69 6.21 11.49
CA GLY A 38 5.81 5.68 12.53
C GLY A 38 4.44 6.33 12.45
N PHE A 39 3.51 5.79 13.22
CA PHE A 39 2.15 6.31 13.20
C PHE A 39 2.03 7.68 13.89
N GLY A 40 3.06 8.12 14.56
CA GLY A 40 3.07 9.44 15.16
C GLY A 40 3.30 10.55 14.13
N GLY A 41 3.65 10.21 12.89
CA GLY A 41 3.86 11.20 11.85
C GLY A 41 2.61 12.02 11.59
N GLY A 42 2.78 13.31 11.37
CA GLY A 42 1.64 14.21 11.21
C GLY A 42 1.00 14.16 9.85
N THR A 43 -0.30 14.42 9.82
CA THR A 43 -1.03 14.41 8.56
C THR A 43 -0.63 15.57 7.64
N ARG A 44 -0.08 16.64 8.22
CA ARG A 44 0.40 17.75 7.40
C ARG A 44 1.61 17.30 6.57
N ASP A 45 2.54 16.59 7.21
CA ASP A 45 3.71 16.10 6.51
C ASP A 45 3.33 15.02 5.51
N LEU A 46 2.35 14.20 5.87
CA LEU A 46 1.86 13.18 4.95
C LEU A 46 1.22 13.84 3.72
N ALA A 47 0.39 14.84 3.91
CA ALA A 47 -0.24 15.55 2.80
C ALA A 47 0.81 16.16 1.89
N ARG A 48 1.86 16.74 2.48
CA ARG A 48 2.95 17.31 1.72
C ARG A 48 3.63 16.23 0.90
N ARG A 49 3.85 15.07 1.49
CA ARG A 49 4.48 13.96 0.80
C ARG A 49 3.61 13.43 -0.33
N LEU A 50 2.29 13.47 -0.15
CA LEU A 50 1.37 13.06 -1.20
C LEU A 50 1.23 14.11 -2.28
N GLY A 51 1.71 15.33 -2.03
CA GLY A 51 1.55 16.42 -2.97
C GLY A 51 0.14 16.97 -3.00
N VAL A 52 -0.60 16.87 -1.90
CA VAL A 52 -1.98 17.34 -1.82
C VAL A 52 -2.16 18.19 -0.57
N THR A 53 -3.29 18.86 -0.48
CA THR A 53 -3.60 19.63 0.72
C THR A 53 -4.19 18.73 1.78
N GLN A 54 -4.13 19.14 3.03
CA GLN A 54 -4.76 18.38 4.11
C GLN A 54 -6.27 18.25 3.89
N PRO A 55 -7.00 19.30 3.47
CA PRO A 55 -8.43 19.13 3.20
C PRO A 55 -8.73 18.05 2.18
N LEU A 56 -7.91 17.93 1.13
CA LEU A 56 -8.13 16.90 0.15
C LEU A 56 -7.88 15.51 0.75
N LEU A 57 -6.83 15.38 1.55
CA LEU A 57 -6.55 14.13 2.23
C LEU A 57 -7.74 13.72 3.11
N TYR A 58 -8.28 14.68 3.87
CA TYR A 58 -9.40 14.39 4.75
C TYR A 58 -10.71 14.10 4.02
N ARG A 59 -10.77 14.43 2.74
CA ARG A 59 -11.95 14.06 2.00
C ARG A 59 -11.96 12.57 1.76
N TYR A 60 -10.80 11.96 1.56
CA TYR A 60 -10.69 10.52 1.34
C TYR A 60 -10.65 9.76 2.66
N PHE A 61 -10.06 10.36 3.67
CA PHE A 61 -9.91 9.71 4.98
C PHE A 61 -10.26 10.74 6.05
N PRO A 62 -11.49 10.72 6.53
CA PRO A 62 -11.96 11.75 7.47
C PRO A 62 -11.11 11.94 8.73
N SER A 63 -10.39 10.92 9.14
CA SER A 63 -9.50 11.04 10.28
C SER A 63 -8.23 10.27 10.02
N LYS A 64 -7.21 10.55 10.81
CA LYS A 64 -5.95 9.82 10.72
C LYS A 64 -6.18 8.35 11.05
N ASP A 65 -7.08 8.06 11.99
CA ASP A 65 -7.38 6.68 12.35
C ASP A 65 -7.99 5.92 11.17
N ASP A 66 -8.82 6.55 10.38
CA ASP A 66 -9.40 5.91 9.19
C ASP A 66 -8.30 5.54 8.20
N LEU A 67 -7.32 6.42 8.03
CA LEU A 67 -6.19 6.15 7.15
C LEU A 67 -5.34 5.02 7.71
N ILE A 68 -5.06 5.03 9.00
CA ILE A 68 -4.28 3.97 9.64
C ILE A 68 -4.98 2.62 9.50
N LYS A 69 -6.31 2.59 9.61
CA LYS A 69 -7.05 1.36 9.44
C LYS A 69 -6.88 0.81 8.02
N GLU A 70 -6.89 1.70 7.03
CA GLU A 70 -6.69 1.26 5.65
C GLU A 70 -5.27 0.79 5.38
N VAL A 71 -4.29 1.44 5.97
CA VAL A 71 -2.90 1.01 5.88
C VAL A 71 -2.77 -0.38 6.51
N TYR A 72 -3.38 -0.57 7.67
CA TYR A 72 -3.34 -1.84 8.38
C TYR A 72 -3.98 -2.94 7.54
N ARG A 73 -5.14 -2.65 6.97
CA ARG A 73 -5.84 -3.61 6.12
C ARG A 73 -4.99 -4.01 4.92
N THR A 74 -4.37 -3.03 4.29
CA THR A 74 -3.55 -3.28 3.10
C THR A 74 -2.29 -4.07 3.42
N VAL A 75 -1.64 -3.74 4.53
CA VAL A 75 -0.37 -4.38 4.88
C VAL A 75 -0.54 -5.75 5.49
N TYR A 76 -1.56 -5.91 6.33
CA TYR A 76 -1.71 -7.16 7.08
C TYR A 76 -2.84 -8.05 6.60
N LEU A 77 -3.97 -7.47 6.26
CA LEU A 77 -5.14 -8.30 5.94
C LEU A 77 -5.19 -8.74 4.48
N GLU A 78 -4.91 -7.85 3.56
CA GLU A 78 -4.94 -8.21 2.15
C GLU A 78 -3.92 -9.29 1.79
N PRO A 79 -2.67 -9.22 2.25
CA PRO A 79 -1.72 -10.28 1.95
C PRO A 79 -2.11 -11.64 2.51
N LEU A 80 -2.96 -11.66 3.53
CA LEU A 80 -3.40 -12.91 4.11
C LEU A 80 -4.57 -13.52 3.34
N ASP A 81 -5.18 -12.76 2.42
CA ASP A 81 -6.27 -13.27 1.64
C ASP A 81 -5.69 -13.80 0.33
N THR A 82 -4.85 -14.82 0.42
CA THR A 82 -4.09 -15.32 -0.72
C THR A 82 -4.44 -16.74 -1.11
N GLY A 83 -5.53 -17.27 -0.58
CA GLY A 83 -5.90 -18.66 -0.86
C GLY A 83 -5.14 -19.65 0.00
N TRP A 84 -4.51 -19.21 1.07
CA TRP A 84 -3.79 -20.12 1.96
C TRP A 84 -4.71 -21.15 2.61
N GLU A 85 -5.97 -20.78 2.86
CA GLU A 85 -6.91 -21.72 3.41
C GLU A 85 -7.12 -22.88 2.43
N LYS A 86 -7.24 -22.54 1.15
CA LYS A 86 -7.45 -23.54 0.12
C LYS A 86 -6.22 -24.43 0.01
N LEU A 87 -5.05 -23.84 0.08
CA LEU A 87 -3.79 -24.60 0.05
C LEU A 87 -3.70 -25.57 1.21
N LEU A 88 -3.98 -25.07 2.43
CA LEU A 88 -3.82 -25.89 3.62
C LEU A 88 -4.86 -26.98 3.75
N THR A 89 -6.03 -26.81 3.14
CA THR A 89 -7.09 -27.81 3.23
C THR A 89 -7.11 -28.76 2.04
N ASP A 90 -6.21 -28.59 1.07
CA ASP A 90 -6.20 -29.44 -0.11
C ASP A 90 -5.59 -30.79 0.21
N ARG A 91 -6.45 -31.76 0.47
CA ARG A 91 -6.00 -33.09 0.85
C ARG A 91 -5.44 -33.91 -0.27
N THR A 92 -5.44 -33.42 -1.49
CA THR A 92 -4.83 -34.13 -2.61
C THR A 92 -3.31 -34.01 -2.60
N ARG A 93 -2.78 -33.10 -1.74
CA ARG A 93 -1.35 -32.88 -1.64
C ARG A 93 -0.85 -33.29 -0.23
N PRO A 94 0.36 -33.80 -0.14
CA PRO A 94 0.92 -34.18 1.16
C PRO A 94 0.94 -32.99 2.11
N ILE A 95 0.68 -33.23 3.39
CA ILE A 95 0.63 -32.18 4.40
C ILE A 95 1.98 -31.44 4.48
N ARG A 96 3.07 -32.17 4.34
CA ARG A 96 4.40 -31.57 4.40
C ARG A 96 4.58 -30.52 3.32
N ASP A 97 4.16 -30.83 2.09
CA ASP A 97 4.31 -29.92 0.97
C ASP A 97 3.44 -28.69 1.14
N ARG A 98 2.22 -28.89 1.66
CA ARG A 98 1.29 -27.78 1.91
C ARG A 98 1.85 -26.85 2.97
N LEU A 99 2.37 -27.39 4.05
CA LEU A 99 2.93 -26.59 5.13
C LEU A 99 4.18 -25.85 4.66
N GLN A 100 5.03 -26.51 3.90
CA GLN A 100 6.24 -25.87 3.42
C GLN A 100 5.92 -24.70 2.49
N GLU A 101 4.97 -24.91 1.58
CA GLU A 101 4.57 -23.85 0.68
C GLU A 101 3.92 -22.70 1.43
N PHE A 102 3.09 -23.02 2.42
CA PHE A 102 2.45 -21.99 3.24
C PHE A 102 3.50 -21.18 4.02
N TYR A 103 4.43 -21.83 4.68
CA TYR A 103 5.42 -21.11 5.48
C TYR A 103 6.35 -20.28 4.62
N ASN A 104 6.70 -20.76 3.44
CA ASN A 104 7.52 -19.98 2.54
C ASN A 104 6.78 -18.71 2.08
N ALA A 105 5.50 -18.83 1.75
CA ALA A 105 4.71 -17.68 1.35
C ALA A 105 4.49 -16.73 2.52
N TYR A 106 4.19 -17.27 3.68
CA TYR A 106 3.94 -16.49 4.88
C TYR A 106 5.17 -15.68 5.30
N THR A 107 6.33 -16.30 5.31
CA THR A 107 7.56 -15.61 5.70
C THR A 107 7.94 -14.53 4.69
N ASN A 108 7.62 -14.73 3.42
CA ASN A 108 7.87 -13.71 2.42
C ASN A 108 7.00 -12.46 2.64
N VAL A 109 5.83 -12.64 3.25
CA VAL A 109 4.95 -11.52 3.55
C VAL A 109 5.41 -10.81 4.82
N ILE A 110 5.63 -11.55 5.90
CA ILE A 110 5.90 -10.92 7.19
C ILE A 110 7.32 -10.38 7.33
N PHE A 111 8.23 -10.87 6.52
CA PHE A 111 9.60 -10.38 6.62
C PHE A 111 9.92 -9.27 5.62
N THR A 112 8.91 -8.56 5.14
CA THR A 112 9.19 -7.38 4.34
C THR A 112 9.48 -6.22 5.28
N ARG A 113 10.28 -5.29 4.81
CA ARG A 113 10.64 -4.12 5.60
C ARG A 113 9.41 -3.33 6.02
N LYS A 114 8.48 -3.13 5.10
CA LYS A 114 7.27 -2.37 5.40
C LYS A 114 6.45 -3.03 6.49
N TRP A 115 6.25 -4.33 6.39
CA TRP A 115 5.45 -5.07 7.35
C TRP A 115 6.06 -4.94 8.75
N LEU A 116 7.37 -5.18 8.85
CA LEU A 116 8.04 -5.14 10.14
C LEU A 116 8.07 -3.73 10.73
N ARG A 117 8.31 -2.73 9.91
CA ARG A 117 8.38 -1.37 10.43
C ARG A 117 7.01 -0.89 10.93
N ILE A 118 5.95 -1.20 10.19
CA ILE A 118 4.61 -0.84 10.63
C ILE A 118 4.26 -1.59 11.92
N TYR A 119 4.65 -2.85 12.02
CA TYR A 119 4.37 -3.66 13.19
C TYR A 119 5.11 -3.14 14.44
N LEU A 120 6.34 -2.67 14.24
CA LEU A 120 7.16 -2.25 15.37
C LEU A 120 6.93 -0.82 15.84
N TYR A 121 6.22 -0.03 15.08
CA TYR A 121 5.85 1.31 15.50
C TYR A 121 4.43 1.30 16.10
#